data_ba98f14dd36017471ecc1ed8cc3f8685
#
_entry.id   ba98f14dd36017471ecc1ed8cc3f8685
#
_cell.length_a   1.000
_cell.length_b   1.000
_cell.length_c   1.000
_cell.angle_alpha   90.00
_cell.angle_beta   90.00
_cell.angle_gamma   90.00
#
_symmetry.space_group_name_H-M   'P 1'
#
loop_
_entity.id
_entity.type
_entity.pdbx_description
1 polymer ?
#
loop_
_entity_poly.entity_id
_entity_poly.type
_entity_poly.pdbx_seq_one_letter_code
_entity_poly.pdbx_strand_id
1 'polypeptide(L)'
;MDSAQAAPEKGANSPAQGYGHIRAEQVGAVLHITLNRPEARNAMSLQMVAELQQALQAAEATAGSEGAVRVVVLRGAGGHFCAGADLKDMAGARMRSMQREAGAPDPIAEVNAAFGRLCVAYAQTPLAVVAVLEGTVMGGGFGLACVADVALADDSASFRLPETSLGVVPAQIAPFLVERLGYSQAKRLAVTGGRLDAAAAHRLGLVHELSSADDLPQDLNRVL
;
A
#
# COMPACT_ATOMS: atom_id res chain seq x y z
N MET A 1 39.84 -27.27 -22.23
CA MET A 1 38.48 -27.63 -21.81
C MET A 1 37.86 -26.38 -21.25
N ASP A 2 37.11 -25.72 -22.09
CA ASP A 2 36.58 -24.37 -21.90
C ASP A 2 35.19 -24.50 -21.27
N SER A 3 35.02 -24.05 -20.05
CA SER A 3 33.72 -24.02 -19.36
C SER A 3 33.14 -22.62 -19.50
N ALA A 4 32.35 -22.44 -20.54
CA ALA A 4 31.53 -21.24 -20.73
C ALA A 4 30.49 -21.14 -19.60
N GLN A 5 30.63 -20.13 -18.75
CA GLN A 5 29.63 -19.70 -17.79
C GLN A 5 28.47 -19.01 -18.55
N ALA A 6 27.33 -19.66 -18.58
CA ALA A 6 26.10 -19.05 -19.12
C ALA A 6 25.66 -17.86 -18.23
N ALA A 7 25.53 -16.69 -18.85
CA ALA A 7 24.95 -15.53 -18.26
C ALA A 7 23.44 -15.76 -18.02
N PRO A 8 22.82 -15.22 -16.95
CA PRO A 8 21.40 -15.36 -16.72
C PRO A 8 20.61 -14.63 -17.81
N GLU A 9 19.68 -15.34 -18.44
CA GLU A 9 18.74 -14.79 -19.42
C GLU A 9 17.91 -13.67 -18.75
N LYS A 10 17.95 -12.48 -19.36
CA LYS A 10 17.06 -11.38 -19.01
C LYS A 10 15.62 -11.81 -19.35
N GLY A 11 14.84 -12.09 -18.31
CA GLY A 11 13.40 -12.34 -18.43
C GLY A 11 12.72 -11.21 -19.20
N ALA A 12 11.79 -11.58 -20.09
CA ALA A 12 11.05 -10.67 -20.94
C ALA A 12 10.28 -9.63 -20.07
N ASN A 13 10.70 -8.37 -20.13
CA ASN A 13 9.98 -7.25 -19.56
C ASN A 13 8.69 -7.05 -20.35
N SER A 14 7.53 -7.33 -19.74
CA SER A 14 6.26 -6.82 -20.26
C SER A 14 6.29 -5.28 -20.21
N PRO A 15 5.77 -4.57 -21.22
CA PRO A 15 5.84 -3.12 -21.26
C PRO A 15 5.13 -2.54 -20.03
N ALA A 16 5.85 -1.67 -19.31
CA ALA A 16 5.29 -0.90 -18.21
C ALA A 16 4.03 -0.18 -18.72
N GLN A 17 2.86 -0.52 -18.18
CA GLN A 17 1.66 0.30 -18.41
C GLN A 17 2.00 1.70 -17.93
N GLY A 18 1.71 2.73 -18.74
CA GLY A 18 2.09 4.11 -18.47
C GLY A 18 1.27 4.71 -17.31
N TYR A 19 1.57 4.28 -16.07
CA TYR A 19 1.03 4.86 -14.86
C TYR A 19 1.73 6.18 -14.53
N GLY A 20 1.02 7.14 -13.97
CA GLY A 20 1.56 8.44 -13.58
C GLY A 20 2.07 8.49 -12.14
N HIS A 21 1.36 7.80 -11.22
CA HIS A 21 1.62 7.86 -9.77
C HIS A 21 2.13 6.56 -9.17
N ILE A 22 2.20 5.48 -9.95
CA ILE A 22 2.87 4.25 -9.57
C ILE A 22 3.84 3.81 -10.66
N ARG A 23 4.73 2.89 -10.33
CA ARG A 23 5.46 2.06 -11.29
C ARG A 23 5.06 0.62 -11.05
N ALA A 24 4.86 -0.13 -12.11
CA ALA A 24 4.53 -1.56 -12.05
C ALA A 24 5.48 -2.32 -12.96
N GLU A 25 6.18 -3.30 -12.40
CA GLU A 25 7.15 -4.13 -13.11
C GLU A 25 6.94 -5.59 -12.71
N GLN A 26 6.76 -6.46 -13.68
CA GLN A 26 6.63 -7.89 -13.44
C GLN A 26 7.99 -8.57 -13.65
N VAL A 27 8.42 -9.33 -12.62
CA VAL A 27 9.61 -10.19 -12.66
C VAL A 27 9.18 -11.60 -12.32
N GLY A 28 9.16 -12.48 -13.31
CA GLY A 28 8.62 -13.83 -13.14
C GLY A 28 7.16 -13.81 -12.73
N ALA A 29 6.82 -14.46 -11.63
CA ALA A 29 5.47 -14.49 -11.06
C ALA A 29 5.17 -13.36 -10.06
N VAL A 30 6.09 -12.40 -9.90
CA VAL A 30 5.98 -11.30 -8.94
C VAL A 30 5.73 -9.98 -9.67
N LEU A 31 4.66 -9.27 -9.31
CA LEU A 31 4.40 -7.90 -9.73
C LEU A 31 4.88 -6.94 -8.65
N HIS A 32 5.92 -6.17 -8.94
CA HIS A 32 6.42 -5.10 -8.09
C HIS A 32 5.69 -3.80 -8.42
N ILE A 33 4.94 -3.27 -7.45
CA ILE A 33 4.26 -1.98 -7.54
C ILE A 33 4.96 -1.00 -6.60
N THR A 34 5.49 0.08 -7.16
CA THR A 34 6.13 1.16 -6.40
C THR A 34 5.24 2.39 -6.43
N LEU A 35 4.76 2.86 -5.27
CA LEU A 35 4.12 4.17 -5.12
C LEU A 35 5.16 5.24 -5.49
N ASN A 36 4.88 6.08 -6.49
CA ASN A 36 5.91 6.90 -7.14
C ASN A 36 5.56 8.38 -7.17
N ARG A 37 5.37 8.95 -5.98
CA ARG A 37 5.24 10.39 -5.73
C ARG A 37 6.13 10.78 -4.54
N PRO A 38 7.47 10.56 -4.64
CA PRO A 38 8.39 10.76 -3.51
C PRO A 38 8.39 12.19 -2.97
N GLU A 39 8.15 13.20 -3.81
CA GLU A 39 8.02 14.62 -3.43
C GLU A 39 6.86 14.88 -2.45
N ALA A 40 5.83 14.03 -2.48
CA ALA A 40 4.70 14.05 -1.55
C ALA A 40 4.74 12.90 -0.54
N ARG A 41 5.90 12.23 -0.36
CA ARG A 41 6.05 11.01 0.44
C ARG A 41 4.98 9.97 0.08
N ASN A 42 4.70 9.83 -1.21
CA ASN A 42 3.73 8.91 -1.78
C ASN A 42 2.31 9.08 -1.22
N ALA A 43 1.88 10.32 -0.95
CA ALA A 43 0.51 10.60 -0.56
C ALA A 43 -0.48 10.06 -1.60
N MET A 44 -1.52 9.37 -1.12
CA MET A 44 -2.51 8.63 -1.89
C MET A 44 -3.47 9.58 -2.59
N SER A 45 -3.20 9.88 -3.87
CA SER A 45 -4.12 10.62 -4.71
C SER A 45 -5.21 9.71 -5.28
N LEU A 46 -6.32 10.29 -5.75
CA LEU A 46 -7.37 9.55 -6.45
C LEU A 46 -6.84 8.83 -7.70
N GLN A 47 -5.89 9.44 -8.41
CA GLN A 47 -5.22 8.81 -9.53
C GLN A 47 -4.42 7.58 -9.08
N MET A 48 -3.64 7.68 -8.00
CA MET A 48 -2.89 6.54 -7.46
C MET A 48 -3.83 5.40 -7.04
N VAL A 49 -4.97 5.72 -6.41
CA VAL A 49 -6.00 4.73 -6.06
C VAL A 49 -6.50 3.99 -7.28
N ALA A 50 -6.83 4.72 -8.36
CA ALA A 50 -7.30 4.13 -9.61
C ALA A 50 -6.21 3.26 -10.28
N GLU A 51 -4.97 3.75 -10.32
CA GLU A 51 -3.84 3.01 -10.90
C GLU A 51 -3.51 1.73 -10.13
N LEU A 52 -3.58 1.75 -8.79
CA LEU A 52 -3.40 0.57 -7.95
C LEU A 52 -4.49 -0.48 -8.19
N GLN A 53 -5.75 -0.06 -8.33
CA GLN A 53 -6.85 -0.96 -8.69
C GLN A 53 -6.66 -1.57 -10.07
N GLN A 54 -6.27 -0.75 -11.06
CA GLN A 54 -6.01 -1.20 -12.41
C GLN A 54 -4.84 -2.20 -12.48
N ALA A 55 -3.76 -1.94 -11.77
CA ALA A 55 -2.60 -2.83 -11.72
C ALA A 55 -2.95 -4.18 -11.09
N LEU A 56 -3.74 -4.18 -10.01
CA LEU A 56 -4.22 -5.41 -9.37
C LEU A 56 -5.11 -6.22 -10.32
N GLN A 57 -6.11 -5.59 -10.95
CA GLN A 57 -7.00 -6.23 -11.90
C GLN A 57 -6.24 -6.82 -13.10
N ALA A 58 -5.24 -6.09 -13.61
CA ALA A 58 -4.39 -6.59 -14.69
C ALA A 58 -3.60 -7.83 -14.25
N ALA A 59 -3.07 -7.85 -13.01
CA ALA A 59 -2.38 -8.99 -12.45
C ALA A 59 -3.32 -10.21 -12.30
N GLU A 60 -4.50 -10.01 -11.74
CA GLU A 60 -5.51 -11.07 -11.59
C GLU A 60 -5.95 -11.67 -12.94
N ALA A 61 -6.03 -10.84 -13.97
CA ALA A 61 -6.40 -11.27 -15.31
C ALA A 61 -5.36 -12.19 -15.96
N THR A 62 -4.13 -12.28 -15.42
CA THR A 62 -3.09 -13.22 -15.89
C THR A 62 -3.32 -14.66 -15.43
N ALA A 63 -4.28 -14.89 -14.54
CA ALA A 63 -4.57 -16.21 -13.95
C ALA A 63 -4.73 -17.29 -15.04
N GLY A 64 -4.05 -18.42 -14.85
CA GLY A 64 -4.08 -19.56 -15.79
C GLY A 64 -3.18 -19.40 -17.02
N SER A 65 -2.54 -18.25 -17.23
CA SER A 65 -1.56 -18.08 -18.32
C SER A 65 -0.16 -18.53 -17.90
N GLU A 66 0.69 -18.83 -18.89
CA GLU A 66 2.13 -18.97 -18.68
C GLU A 66 2.70 -17.61 -18.23
N GLY A 67 3.38 -17.57 -17.09
CA GLY A 67 3.87 -16.34 -16.50
C GLY A 67 2.81 -15.56 -15.68
N ALA A 68 1.73 -16.23 -15.24
CA ALA A 68 0.73 -15.62 -14.36
C ALA A 68 1.35 -15.02 -13.09
N VAL A 69 0.91 -13.82 -12.71
CA VAL A 69 1.27 -13.20 -11.44
C VAL A 69 0.69 -14.03 -10.29
N ARG A 70 1.48 -14.23 -9.26
CA ARG A 70 1.10 -14.93 -8.01
C ARG A 70 1.29 -14.07 -6.78
N VAL A 71 2.22 -13.12 -6.84
CA VAL A 71 2.57 -12.25 -5.73
C VAL A 71 2.57 -10.79 -6.21
N VAL A 72 2.01 -9.91 -5.40
CA VAL A 72 2.10 -8.46 -5.57
C VAL A 72 2.96 -7.91 -4.43
N VAL A 73 4.02 -7.18 -4.76
CA VAL A 73 4.85 -6.47 -3.80
C VAL A 73 4.52 -4.98 -3.87
N LEU A 74 4.11 -4.40 -2.76
CA LEU A 74 3.87 -2.96 -2.61
C LEU A 74 5.03 -2.31 -1.88
N ARG A 75 5.61 -1.27 -2.46
CA ARG A 75 6.64 -0.43 -1.80
C ARG A 75 6.50 1.03 -2.16
N GLY A 76 7.21 1.91 -1.47
CA GLY A 76 7.23 3.34 -1.77
C GLY A 76 8.56 3.80 -2.35
N ALA A 77 8.55 4.77 -3.25
CA ALA A 77 9.74 5.43 -3.74
C ALA A 77 10.26 6.47 -2.71
N GLY A 78 11.57 6.72 -2.70
CA GLY A 78 12.17 7.80 -1.91
C GLY A 78 12.22 7.55 -0.41
N GLY A 79 12.26 6.27 0.04
CA GLY A 79 12.41 5.90 1.45
C GLY A 79 11.17 6.17 2.32
N HIS A 80 10.00 6.29 1.71
CA HIS A 80 8.73 6.41 2.41
C HIS A 80 7.68 5.53 1.74
N PHE A 81 6.91 4.77 2.53
CA PHE A 81 5.84 3.96 1.96
C PHE A 81 4.68 4.86 1.49
N CYS A 82 3.96 5.50 2.41
CA CYS A 82 2.84 6.38 2.06
C CYS A 82 2.47 7.31 3.23
N ALA A 83 2.32 8.61 2.96
CA ALA A 83 1.98 9.63 3.96
C ALA A 83 0.46 9.79 4.20
N GLY A 84 -0.38 8.91 3.67
CA GLY A 84 -1.83 8.99 3.81
C GLY A 84 -2.52 9.69 2.64
N ALA A 85 -3.71 10.24 2.86
CA ALA A 85 -4.50 10.87 1.82
C ALA A 85 -3.83 12.12 1.24
N ASP A 86 -3.97 12.34 -0.06
CA ASP A 86 -3.52 13.56 -0.73
C ASP A 86 -4.38 14.75 -0.29
N LEU A 87 -3.74 15.76 0.30
CA LEU A 87 -4.44 16.94 0.84
C LEU A 87 -5.12 17.79 -0.24
N LYS A 88 -4.61 17.78 -1.48
CA LYS A 88 -5.23 18.52 -2.59
C LYS A 88 -6.54 17.86 -3.00
N ASP A 89 -6.56 16.54 -3.12
CA ASP A 89 -7.77 15.79 -3.45
C ASP A 89 -8.83 15.93 -2.36
N MET A 90 -8.42 15.88 -1.08
CA MET A 90 -9.32 16.09 0.06
C MET A 90 -9.87 17.51 0.10
N ALA A 91 -9.05 18.53 -0.13
CA ALA A 91 -9.50 19.92 -0.20
C ALA A 91 -10.47 20.13 -1.39
N GLY A 92 -10.17 19.57 -2.55
CA GLY A 92 -11.04 19.59 -3.72
C GLY A 92 -12.39 18.92 -3.47
N ALA A 93 -12.41 17.75 -2.83
CA ALA A 93 -13.65 17.08 -2.45
C ALA A 93 -14.48 17.91 -1.46
N ARG A 94 -13.83 18.54 -0.47
CA ARG A 94 -14.49 19.43 0.49
C ARG A 94 -15.12 20.64 -0.19
N MET A 95 -14.43 21.28 -1.11
CA MET A 95 -14.97 22.41 -1.87
C MET A 95 -16.21 22.00 -2.68
N ARG A 96 -16.16 20.88 -3.40
CA ARG A 96 -17.32 20.34 -4.13
C ARG A 96 -18.46 19.97 -3.21
N SER A 97 -18.18 19.41 -2.02
CA SER A 97 -19.21 19.09 -1.02
C SER A 97 -19.95 20.31 -0.52
N MET A 98 -19.25 21.46 -0.35
CA MET A 98 -19.87 22.73 0.05
C MET A 98 -20.76 23.36 -1.03
N GLN A 99 -20.53 23.03 -2.31
CA GLN A 99 -21.25 23.57 -3.47
C GLN A 99 -22.33 22.61 -3.99
N ARG A 100 -22.47 21.43 -3.39
CA ARG A 100 -23.41 20.42 -3.87
C ARG A 100 -24.86 20.81 -3.65
N GLU A 101 -25.71 20.40 -4.57
CA GLU A 101 -27.16 20.49 -4.43
C GLU A 101 -27.69 19.47 -3.40
N ALA A 102 -28.84 19.78 -2.80
CA ALA A 102 -29.51 18.87 -1.87
C ALA A 102 -29.84 17.53 -2.58
N GLY A 103 -29.41 16.43 -1.98
CA GLY A 103 -29.62 15.07 -2.53
C GLY A 103 -28.55 14.58 -3.52
N ALA A 104 -27.62 15.42 -3.97
CA ALA A 104 -26.50 14.97 -4.77
C ALA A 104 -25.51 14.11 -3.94
N PRO A 105 -24.77 13.17 -4.56
CA PRO A 105 -23.72 12.40 -3.90
C PRO A 105 -22.70 13.28 -3.17
N ASP A 106 -22.20 12.82 -2.03
CA ASP A 106 -21.18 13.56 -1.27
C ASP A 106 -19.78 13.26 -1.82
N PRO A 107 -19.07 14.25 -2.41
CA PRO A 107 -17.73 14.06 -2.95
C PRO A 107 -16.70 13.55 -1.92
N ILE A 108 -16.86 13.88 -0.63
CA ILE A 108 -15.99 13.36 0.43
C ILE A 108 -16.26 11.88 0.65
N ALA A 109 -17.52 11.47 0.67
CA ALA A 109 -17.90 10.07 0.78
C ALA A 109 -17.40 9.26 -0.43
N GLU A 110 -17.46 9.82 -1.63
CA GLU A 110 -16.95 9.17 -2.86
C GLU A 110 -15.44 8.91 -2.81
N VAL A 111 -14.65 9.92 -2.39
CA VAL A 111 -13.19 9.78 -2.21
C VAL A 111 -12.86 8.70 -1.19
N ASN A 112 -13.53 8.72 -0.04
CA ASN A 112 -13.34 7.72 0.99
C ASN A 112 -13.74 6.31 0.49
N ALA A 113 -14.88 6.19 -0.18
CA ALA A 113 -15.35 4.92 -0.71
C ALA A 113 -14.41 4.36 -1.80
N ALA A 114 -13.80 5.21 -2.63
CA ALA A 114 -12.82 4.77 -3.60
C ALA A 114 -11.62 4.09 -2.93
N PHE A 115 -11.08 4.69 -1.87
CA PHE A 115 -10.01 4.11 -1.09
C PHE A 115 -10.46 2.84 -0.33
N GLY A 116 -11.65 2.84 0.24
CA GLY A 116 -12.22 1.65 0.88
C GLY A 116 -12.33 0.45 -0.07
N ARG A 117 -12.79 0.69 -1.31
CA ARG A 117 -12.83 -0.35 -2.36
C ARG A 117 -11.44 -0.86 -2.73
N LEU A 118 -10.43 0.02 -2.76
CA LEU A 118 -9.04 -0.40 -2.96
C LEU A 118 -8.58 -1.37 -1.87
N CYS A 119 -8.80 -1.02 -0.58
CA CYS A 119 -8.45 -1.89 0.54
C CYS A 119 -9.16 -3.25 0.45
N VAL A 120 -10.46 -3.26 0.13
CA VAL A 120 -11.22 -4.50 -0.05
C VAL A 120 -10.64 -5.33 -1.20
N ALA A 121 -10.30 -4.72 -2.34
CA ALA A 121 -9.73 -5.41 -3.48
C ALA A 121 -8.41 -6.11 -3.11
N TYR A 122 -7.50 -5.40 -2.42
CA TYR A 122 -6.23 -6.00 -1.98
C TYR A 122 -6.40 -7.06 -0.87
N ALA A 123 -7.39 -6.90 0.02
CA ALA A 123 -7.67 -7.89 1.06
C ALA A 123 -8.34 -9.17 0.53
N GLN A 124 -9.00 -9.11 -0.63
CA GLN A 124 -9.77 -10.22 -1.20
C GLN A 124 -9.16 -10.80 -2.49
N THR A 125 -8.05 -10.25 -2.96
CA THR A 125 -7.36 -10.78 -4.14
C THR A 125 -6.90 -12.23 -3.91
N PRO A 126 -6.94 -13.10 -4.92
CA PRO A 126 -6.37 -14.45 -4.83
C PRO A 126 -4.83 -14.46 -4.89
N LEU A 127 -4.20 -13.29 -5.09
CA LEU A 127 -2.74 -13.14 -5.14
C LEU A 127 -2.20 -12.88 -3.74
N ALA A 128 -1.02 -13.39 -3.43
CA ALA A 128 -0.34 -13.02 -2.19
C ALA A 128 0.12 -11.55 -2.26
N VAL A 129 -0.13 -10.78 -1.21
CA VAL A 129 0.24 -9.36 -1.12
C VAL A 129 1.34 -9.16 -0.08
N VAL A 130 2.46 -8.62 -0.49
CA VAL A 130 3.60 -8.30 0.37
C VAL A 130 3.79 -6.79 0.42
N ALA A 131 3.81 -6.19 1.59
CA ALA A 131 4.13 -4.77 1.78
C ALA A 131 5.55 -4.58 2.33
N VAL A 132 6.33 -3.74 1.67
CA VAL A 132 7.68 -3.32 2.11
C VAL A 132 7.58 -1.89 2.63
N LEU A 133 7.74 -1.74 3.94
CA LEU A 133 7.39 -0.54 4.69
C LEU A 133 8.66 0.20 5.17
N GLU A 134 8.90 1.37 4.59
CA GLU A 134 10.03 2.23 4.91
C GLU A 134 9.52 3.63 5.28
N GLY A 135 10.18 4.30 6.21
CA GLY A 135 9.90 5.68 6.58
C GLY A 135 8.44 5.92 7.00
N THR A 136 7.72 6.77 6.30
CA THR A 136 6.35 7.18 6.65
C THR A 136 5.31 6.17 6.20
N VAL A 137 4.48 5.67 7.14
CA VAL A 137 3.34 4.76 6.91
C VAL A 137 2.12 5.33 7.64
N MET A 138 1.29 6.15 6.99
CA MET A 138 0.22 6.91 7.65
C MET A 138 -1.14 6.74 6.96
N GLY A 139 -2.22 6.84 7.74
CA GLY A 139 -3.59 6.86 7.24
C GLY A 139 -3.86 5.77 6.21
N GLY A 140 -4.11 6.12 4.95
CA GLY A 140 -4.29 5.16 3.86
C GLY A 140 -3.10 4.20 3.67
N GLY A 141 -1.86 4.66 3.87
CA GLY A 141 -0.67 3.80 3.86
C GLY A 141 -0.68 2.76 4.99
N PHE A 142 -1.15 3.16 6.17
CA PHE A 142 -1.37 2.21 7.28
C PHE A 142 -2.45 1.17 6.91
N GLY A 143 -3.53 1.60 6.23
CA GLY A 143 -4.56 0.71 5.73
C GLY A 143 -4.01 -0.33 4.74
N LEU A 144 -3.19 0.08 3.78
CA LEU A 144 -2.52 -0.83 2.85
C LEU A 144 -1.58 -1.82 3.56
N ALA A 145 -0.87 -1.39 4.60
CA ALA A 145 -0.06 -2.30 5.42
C ALA A 145 -0.93 -3.35 6.14
N CYS A 146 -2.15 -2.99 6.56
CA CYS A 146 -3.06 -3.91 7.23
C CYS A 146 -3.67 -4.97 6.29
N VAL A 147 -3.89 -4.65 5.01
CA VAL A 147 -4.48 -5.59 4.04
C VAL A 147 -3.46 -6.51 3.38
N ALA A 148 -2.16 -6.25 3.53
CA ALA A 148 -1.12 -7.12 3.00
C ALA A 148 -1.03 -8.43 3.79
N ASP A 149 -0.82 -9.57 3.12
CA ASP A 149 -0.63 -10.87 3.78
C ASP A 149 0.66 -10.88 4.59
N VAL A 150 1.73 -10.31 4.03
CA VAL A 150 3.03 -10.17 4.70
C VAL A 150 3.46 -8.70 4.68
N ALA A 151 3.87 -8.20 5.84
CA ALA A 151 4.44 -6.86 5.99
C ALA A 151 5.86 -6.95 6.52
N LEU A 152 6.84 -6.52 5.73
CA LEU A 152 8.23 -6.33 6.14
C LEU A 152 8.47 -4.84 6.37
N ALA A 153 9.24 -4.50 7.36
CA ALA A 153 9.63 -3.10 7.62
C ALA A 153 11.11 -2.99 7.95
N ASP A 154 11.69 -1.85 7.65
CA ASP A 154 12.99 -1.48 8.22
C ASP A 154 12.82 -0.61 9.48
N ASP A 155 13.95 -0.33 10.15
CA ASP A 155 13.97 0.48 11.37
C ASP A 155 13.49 1.92 11.18
N SER A 156 13.46 2.44 9.95
CA SER A 156 12.99 3.79 9.63
C SER A 156 11.48 3.92 9.64
N ALA A 157 10.74 2.79 9.58
CA ALA A 157 9.30 2.79 9.44
C ALA A 157 8.61 3.41 10.67
N SER A 158 7.74 4.38 10.40
CA SER A 158 6.96 5.10 11.42
C SER A 158 5.49 5.13 11.02
N PHE A 159 4.66 4.57 11.89
CA PHE A 159 3.23 4.39 11.67
C PHE A 159 2.42 5.41 12.43
N ARG A 160 1.34 5.93 11.80
CA ARG A 160 0.43 6.87 12.45
C ARG A 160 -0.97 6.81 11.85
N LEU A 161 -1.98 7.02 12.71
CA LEU A 161 -3.38 7.29 12.34
C LEU A 161 -3.68 8.77 12.61
N PRO A 162 -3.47 9.67 11.63
CA PRO A 162 -3.64 11.11 11.85
C PRO A 162 -5.10 11.57 11.93
N GLU A 163 -6.06 10.70 11.63
CA GLU A 163 -7.48 10.99 11.43
C GLU A 163 -8.09 11.73 12.63
N THR A 164 -7.82 11.28 13.84
CA THR A 164 -8.33 11.95 15.07
C THR A 164 -7.83 13.38 15.22
N SER A 165 -6.59 13.66 14.83
CA SER A 165 -6.04 15.03 14.84
C SER A 165 -6.65 15.93 13.76
N LEU A 166 -7.32 15.34 12.77
CA LEU A 166 -8.05 16.03 11.70
C LEU A 166 -9.56 16.10 11.96
N GLY A 167 -10.03 15.60 13.11
CA GLY A 167 -11.45 15.58 13.48
C GLY A 167 -12.28 14.56 12.68
N VAL A 168 -11.64 13.52 12.13
CA VAL A 168 -12.28 12.44 11.38
C VAL A 168 -11.95 11.09 12.00
N VAL A 169 -12.65 10.04 11.58
CA VAL A 169 -12.40 8.66 12.00
C VAL A 169 -11.74 7.87 10.86
N PRO A 170 -10.90 6.87 11.15
CA PRO A 170 -10.26 6.03 10.13
C PRO A 170 -11.25 4.98 9.59
N ALA A 171 -12.42 5.41 9.11
CA ALA A 171 -13.57 4.55 8.83
C ALA A 171 -13.26 3.45 7.80
N GLN A 172 -12.52 3.80 6.73
CA GLN A 172 -12.25 2.87 5.63
C GLN A 172 -11.23 1.79 6.00
N ILE A 173 -10.36 2.07 6.96
CA ILE A 173 -9.30 1.14 7.37
C ILE A 173 -9.60 0.45 8.70
N ALA A 174 -10.60 0.93 9.46
CA ALA A 174 -10.93 0.37 10.77
C ALA A 174 -11.21 -1.14 10.77
N PRO A 175 -11.94 -1.73 9.80
CA PRO A 175 -12.12 -3.18 9.73
C PRO A 175 -10.79 -3.94 9.65
N PHE A 176 -9.89 -3.50 8.78
CA PHE A 176 -8.58 -4.11 8.55
C PHE A 176 -7.63 -3.91 9.74
N LEU A 177 -7.74 -2.78 10.45
CA LEU A 177 -7.04 -2.58 11.72
C LEU A 177 -7.49 -3.59 12.78
N VAL A 178 -8.80 -3.83 12.88
CA VAL A 178 -9.36 -4.79 13.84
C VAL A 178 -8.94 -6.21 13.47
N GLU A 179 -8.99 -6.57 12.20
CA GLU A 179 -8.56 -7.88 11.71
C GLU A 179 -7.07 -8.14 11.99
N ARG A 180 -6.22 -7.15 11.72
CA ARG A 180 -4.76 -7.25 11.88
C ARG A 180 -4.31 -7.20 13.33
N LEU A 181 -4.86 -6.32 14.16
CA LEU A 181 -4.35 -5.98 15.49
C LEU A 181 -5.28 -6.41 16.64
N GLY A 182 -6.47 -6.91 16.31
CA GLY A 182 -7.54 -7.11 17.29
C GLY A 182 -8.17 -5.80 17.74
N TYR A 183 -9.40 -5.90 18.27
CA TYR A 183 -10.23 -4.74 18.63
C TYR A 183 -9.55 -3.77 19.60
N SER A 184 -8.91 -4.29 20.65
CA SER A 184 -8.32 -3.46 21.70
C SER A 184 -7.23 -2.53 21.18
N GLN A 185 -6.28 -3.06 20.39
CA GLN A 185 -5.18 -2.28 19.84
C GLN A 185 -5.66 -1.33 18.73
N ALA A 186 -6.55 -1.82 17.85
CA ALA A 186 -7.15 -0.99 16.80
C ALA A 186 -7.89 0.22 17.41
N LYS A 187 -8.71 0.00 18.45
CA LYS A 187 -9.41 1.08 19.16
C LYS A 187 -8.43 2.04 19.81
N ARG A 188 -7.43 1.56 20.52
CA ARG A 188 -6.40 2.40 21.15
C ARG A 188 -5.73 3.30 20.11
N LEU A 189 -5.26 2.76 19.02
CA LEU A 189 -4.59 3.52 17.96
C LEU A 189 -5.52 4.53 17.30
N ALA A 190 -6.75 4.13 16.98
CA ALA A 190 -7.75 5.03 16.37
C ALA A 190 -8.11 6.21 17.27
N VAL A 191 -8.28 6.00 18.57
CA VAL A 191 -8.70 7.05 19.53
C VAL A 191 -7.55 8.01 19.86
N THR A 192 -6.31 7.49 19.95
CA THR A 192 -5.15 8.30 20.36
C THR A 192 -4.42 8.94 19.17
N GLY A 193 -4.78 8.61 17.93
CA GLY A 193 -3.97 8.96 16.75
C GLY A 193 -2.60 8.31 16.79
N GLY A 194 -2.52 7.10 17.36
CA GLY A 194 -1.34 6.40 17.83
C GLY A 194 -0.17 6.43 16.86
N ARG A 195 1.00 6.75 17.42
CA ARG A 195 2.28 6.61 16.71
C ARG A 195 2.96 5.33 17.18
N LEU A 196 3.45 4.54 16.21
CA LEU A 196 4.30 3.39 16.45
C LEU A 196 5.61 3.55 15.68
N ASP A 197 6.73 3.18 16.29
CA ASP A 197 7.95 2.86 15.58
C ASP A 197 7.89 1.43 15.02
N ALA A 198 8.86 1.05 14.20
CA ALA A 198 8.92 -0.25 13.55
C ALA A 198 8.92 -1.40 14.59
N ALA A 199 9.67 -1.28 15.68
CA ALA A 199 9.74 -2.27 16.74
C ALA A 199 8.40 -2.43 17.48
N ALA A 200 7.67 -1.34 17.76
CA ALA A 200 6.34 -1.40 18.35
C ALA A 200 5.31 -2.00 17.38
N ALA A 201 5.40 -1.67 16.09
CA ALA A 201 4.55 -2.25 15.05
C ALA A 201 4.76 -3.77 14.91
N HIS A 202 6.01 -4.22 14.97
CA HIS A 202 6.35 -5.64 14.95
C HIS A 202 5.82 -6.37 16.21
N ARG A 203 6.03 -5.81 17.40
CA ARG A 203 5.49 -6.41 18.65
C ARG A 203 3.96 -6.52 18.65
N LEU A 204 3.25 -5.66 17.92
CA LEU A 204 1.80 -5.69 17.81
C LEU A 204 1.29 -6.61 16.69
N GLY A 205 2.16 -7.17 15.86
CA GLY A 205 1.80 -8.00 14.72
C GLY A 205 1.30 -7.21 13.49
N LEU A 206 1.51 -5.89 13.47
CA LEU A 206 1.28 -5.08 12.27
C LEU A 206 2.35 -5.37 11.22
N VAL A 207 3.59 -5.48 11.65
CA VAL A 207 4.76 -5.88 10.86
C VAL A 207 5.11 -7.31 11.26
N HIS A 208 5.30 -8.18 10.26
CA HIS A 208 5.65 -9.58 10.49
C HIS A 208 7.15 -9.78 10.63
N GLU A 209 7.94 -9.05 9.84
CA GLU A 209 9.39 -9.11 9.88
C GLU A 209 9.98 -7.70 9.95
N LEU A 210 10.94 -7.53 10.87
CA LEU A 210 11.70 -6.30 11.03
C LEU A 210 13.14 -6.56 10.60
N SER A 211 13.62 -5.80 9.64
CA SER A 211 14.93 -5.93 9.02
C SER A 211 15.74 -4.65 9.20
N SER A 212 17.06 -4.72 9.07
CA SER A 212 17.83 -3.52 8.80
C SER A 212 17.55 -3.03 7.36
N ALA A 213 17.82 -1.77 7.05
CA ALA A 213 17.67 -1.26 5.69
C ALA A 213 18.54 -2.03 4.68
N ASP A 214 19.71 -2.51 5.10
CA ASP A 214 20.64 -3.26 4.26
C ASP A 214 20.16 -4.70 4.02
N ASP A 215 19.48 -5.32 4.98
CA ASP A 215 19.01 -6.70 4.91
C ASP A 215 17.62 -6.83 4.26
N LEU A 216 16.83 -5.76 4.25
CA LEU A 216 15.45 -5.74 3.75
C LEU A 216 15.29 -6.33 2.33
N PRO A 217 16.18 -6.08 1.35
CA PRO A 217 16.09 -6.72 0.03
C PRO A 217 16.28 -8.24 0.09
N GLN A 218 17.18 -8.74 0.95
CA GLN A 218 17.43 -10.17 1.11
C GLN A 218 16.25 -10.85 1.81
N ASP A 219 15.69 -10.23 2.84
CA ASP A 219 14.52 -10.74 3.55
C ASP A 219 13.27 -10.76 2.65
N LEU A 220 13.08 -9.74 1.81
CA LEU A 220 12.04 -9.77 0.77
C LEU A 220 12.20 -10.97 -0.16
N ASN A 221 13.42 -11.21 -0.67
CA ASN A 221 13.68 -12.35 -1.56
C ASN A 221 13.45 -13.71 -0.89
N ARG A 222 13.59 -13.79 0.44
CA ARG A 222 13.31 -15.01 1.21
C ARG A 222 11.80 -15.27 1.36
N VAL A 223 11.00 -14.21 1.36
CA VAL A 223 9.53 -14.29 1.47
C VAL A 223 8.90 -14.62 0.11
N LEU A 224 9.50 -14.18 -1.00
CA LEU A 224 9.04 -14.42 -2.37
C LEU A 224 9.43 -15.82 -2.88
#